data_175dfa6a34753c781a3e60d9e36bad52
#
_entry.id   175dfa6a34753c781a3e60d9e36bad52
#
_cell.length_a   1.000
_cell.length_b   1.000
_cell.length_c   1.000
_cell.angle_alpha   90.00
_cell.angle_beta   90.00
_cell.angle_gamma   90.00
#
_symmetry.space_group_name_H-M   'P 1'
#
loop_
_entity.id
_entity.type
_entity.pdbx_description
1 polymer ?
#
loop_
_entity_poly.entity_id
_entity_poly.type
_entity_poly.pdbx_seq_one_letter_code
_entity_poly.pdbx_strand_id
1 'polypeptide(L)'
;MSWWQSSRIRYGIWVTLIGLLALGVFCYPVNATGQSGSTPIVYQGQSNEPQIALTFDDGPHPMYTAQILDILAQYDIRATFFVIGENVDLYPEMLQRTVSEGHEIGNHTQTHPLKSLSREQMERELSDCETTIGEWIDCRPRLFRPPGGILSGTVTALAEDHRYRVILWSVDTRDWAHTPVAQITKTVLDEVGAGDIILMHDGIKSNSPTPEALRILIPELLARGYRFVTVSELLEG
;
A
#
# COMPACT_ATOMS: atom_id res chain seq x y z
N MET A 1 -81.40 2.77 7.77
CA MET A 1 -80.76 1.46 8.06
C MET A 1 -79.35 1.47 7.51
N SER A 2 -78.39 1.55 8.39
CA SER A 2 -77.02 1.82 8.21
C SER A 2 -76.19 0.57 8.03
N TRP A 3 -75.26 0.57 7.14
CA TRP A 3 -74.09 -0.31 7.20
C TRP A 3 -72.83 0.47 6.77
N TRP A 4 -72.03 0.84 7.76
CA TRP A 4 -70.65 1.29 7.58
C TRP A 4 -69.75 0.10 7.84
N GLN A 5 -69.01 -0.35 6.82
CA GLN A 5 -67.88 -1.25 6.99
C GLN A 5 -66.62 -0.47 6.78
N SER A 6 -65.88 -0.33 7.86
CA SER A 6 -64.50 0.27 7.85
C SER A 6 -63.49 -0.74 7.36
N SER A 7 -62.88 -0.48 6.22
CA SER A 7 -61.71 -1.18 5.73
C SER A 7 -60.44 -0.63 6.40
N ARG A 8 -59.83 -1.41 7.27
CA ARG A 8 -58.53 -1.13 7.84
C ARG A 8 -57.43 -1.42 6.79
N ILE A 9 -56.81 -0.38 6.26
CA ILE A 9 -55.61 -0.49 5.44
C ILE A 9 -54.42 -0.77 6.37
N ARG A 10 -53.85 -1.99 6.28
CA ARG A 10 -52.63 -2.37 6.97
C ARG A 10 -51.45 -1.86 6.16
N TYR A 11 -50.79 -0.81 6.62
CA TYR A 11 -49.46 -0.40 6.09
C TYR A 11 -48.42 -1.41 6.54
N GLY A 12 -47.98 -2.23 5.61
CA GLY A 12 -46.78 -3.06 5.79
C GLY A 12 -45.56 -2.17 5.79
N ILE A 13 -44.85 -2.09 6.93
CA ILE A 13 -43.58 -1.43 7.06
C ILE A 13 -42.55 -2.36 6.39
N TRP A 14 -42.09 -1.98 5.21
CA TRP A 14 -40.91 -2.57 4.61
C TRP A 14 -39.67 -1.98 5.29
N VAL A 15 -39.06 -2.74 6.22
CA VAL A 15 -37.75 -2.44 6.75
C VAL A 15 -36.75 -2.86 5.70
N THR A 16 -36.26 -1.90 4.92
CA THR A 16 -35.07 -2.10 4.09
C THR A 16 -33.85 -2.21 5.01
N LEU A 17 -33.37 -3.43 5.18
CA LEU A 17 -32.05 -3.68 5.74
C LEU A 17 -31.01 -3.07 4.78
N ILE A 18 -30.54 -1.86 5.10
CA ILE A 18 -29.33 -1.31 4.51
C ILE A 18 -28.19 -2.09 5.16
N GLY A 19 -27.64 -3.04 4.40
CA GLY A 19 -26.40 -3.72 4.77
C GLY A 19 -25.28 -2.67 4.84
N LEU A 20 -24.84 -2.33 6.04
CA LEU A 20 -23.57 -1.67 6.27
C LEU A 20 -22.48 -2.65 5.81
N LEU A 21 -21.98 -2.47 4.59
CA LEU A 21 -20.69 -2.97 4.18
C LEU A 21 -19.66 -2.22 5.05
N ALA A 22 -19.26 -2.84 6.15
CA ALA A 22 -18.09 -2.42 6.88
C ALA A 22 -16.90 -2.62 5.92
N LEU A 23 -16.42 -1.53 5.34
CA LEU A 23 -15.11 -1.46 4.70
C LEU A 23 -14.09 -1.82 5.79
N GLY A 24 -13.68 -3.08 5.81
CA GLY A 24 -12.69 -3.57 6.75
C GLY A 24 -11.37 -2.87 6.47
N VAL A 25 -10.96 -2.01 7.39
CA VAL A 25 -9.56 -1.60 7.49
C VAL A 25 -8.78 -2.89 7.76
N PHE A 26 -8.01 -3.36 6.79
CA PHE A 26 -7.17 -4.55 6.93
C PHE A 26 -5.98 -4.25 7.84
N CYS A 27 -6.26 -4.05 9.12
CA CYS A 27 -5.28 -4.18 10.19
C CYS A 27 -5.46 -5.58 10.79
N TYR A 28 -4.54 -6.46 10.50
CA TYR A 28 -4.59 -7.82 11.03
C TYR A 28 -4.36 -7.82 12.56
N PRO A 29 -5.16 -8.56 13.34
CA PRO A 29 -4.92 -8.69 14.78
C PRO A 29 -3.57 -9.37 15.04
N VAL A 30 -2.88 -8.90 16.07
CA VAL A 30 -1.58 -9.45 16.52
C VAL A 30 -1.81 -10.84 17.12
N ASN A 31 -1.76 -11.89 16.30
CA ASN A 31 -1.64 -13.26 16.79
C ASN A 31 -0.17 -13.61 16.89
N ALA A 32 0.35 -13.55 18.12
CA ALA A 32 1.70 -13.95 18.46
C ALA A 32 1.80 -15.48 18.47
N THR A 33 2.21 -16.09 17.37
CA THR A 33 2.83 -17.42 17.40
C THR A 33 4.28 -17.25 17.03
N GLY A 34 5.14 -17.37 18.05
CA GLY A 34 6.59 -17.25 17.90
C GLY A 34 7.12 -18.37 17.00
N GLN A 35 7.63 -17.98 15.84
CA GLN A 35 8.65 -18.74 15.13
C GLN A 35 9.90 -17.87 15.08
N SER A 36 10.93 -18.32 15.80
CA SER A 36 12.29 -17.83 15.68
C SER A 36 12.82 -18.31 14.32
N GLY A 37 12.74 -17.44 13.33
CA GLY A 37 13.31 -17.65 12.00
C GLY A 37 13.67 -16.26 11.46
N SER A 38 14.78 -16.18 10.71
CA SER A 38 15.22 -14.92 10.09
C SER A 38 14.06 -14.26 9.33
N THR A 39 13.90 -12.95 9.51
CA THR A 39 12.89 -12.17 8.77
C THR A 39 13.06 -12.41 7.26
N PRO A 40 12.05 -12.94 6.57
CA PRO A 40 12.17 -13.18 5.15
C PRO A 40 12.29 -11.84 4.40
N ILE A 41 13.31 -11.77 3.53
CA ILE A 41 13.44 -10.67 2.56
C ILE A 41 12.67 -11.10 1.32
N VAL A 42 11.69 -10.30 0.95
CA VAL A 42 10.77 -10.60 -0.14
C VAL A 42 11.05 -9.70 -1.33
N TYR A 43 11.31 -10.31 -2.48
CA TYR A 43 11.45 -9.62 -3.77
C TYR A 43 10.22 -9.82 -4.66
N GLN A 44 9.53 -10.94 -4.47
CA GLN A 44 8.41 -11.39 -5.30
C GLN A 44 7.52 -12.31 -4.47
N GLY A 45 6.22 -12.31 -4.70
CA GLY A 45 5.27 -13.28 -4.15
C GLY A 45 5.38 -14.64 -4.85
N GLN A 46 5.00 -15.70 -4.16
CA GLN A 46 4.94 -17.05 -4.72
C GLN A 46 3.50 -17.37 -5.18
N SER A 47 3.01 -16.66 -6.20
CA SER A 47 1.67 -16.90 -6.72
C SER A 47 1.74 -17.49 -8.13
N ASN A 48 0.96 -18.58 -8.37
CA ASN A 48 0.70 -19.10 -9.71
C ASN A 48 -0.45 -18.36 -10.41
N GLU A 49 -1.16 -17.50 -9.68
CA GLU A 49 -2.22 -16.66 -10.19
C GLU A 49 -1.61 -15.38 -10.79
N PRO A 50 -2.22 -14.75 -11.80
CA PRO A 50 -1.72 -13.51 -12.39
C PRO A 50 -1.99 -12.31 -11.47
N GLN A 51 -1.45 -12.37 -10.25
CA GLN A 51 -1.49 -11.30 -9.25
C GLN A 51 -0.19 -10.54 -9.25
N ILE A 52 -0.27 -9.22 -9.10
CA ILE A 52 0.87 -8.30 -8.99
C ILE A 52 0.58 -7.24 -7.94
N ALA A 53 1.64 -6.71 -7.32
CA ALA A 53 1.53 -5.62 -6.36
C ALA A 53 2.16 -4.33 -6.94
N LEU A 54 1.37 -3.27 -7.07
CA LEU A 54 1.90 -1.92 -7.24
C LEU A 54 2.35 -1.40 -5.89
N THR A 55 3.57 -0.88 -5.81
CA THR A 55 4.12 -0.30 -4.59
C THR A 55 4.67 1.09 -4.85
N PHE A 56 4.45 2.00 -3.90
CA PHE A 56 4.85 3.40 -3.99
C PHE A 56 5.68 3.79 -2.78
N ASP A 57 6.86 4.36 -3.01
CA ASP A 57 7.80 4.80 -1.99
C ASP A 57 7.84 6.33 -1.86
N ASP A 58 8.38 6.80 -0.73
CA ASP A 58 8.69 8.20 -0.42
C ASP A 58 7.50 9.12 -0.14
N GLY A 59 6.28 8.64 -0.22
CA GLY A 59 5.08 9.41 0.13
C GLY A 59 4.88 9.60 1.65
N PRO A 60 3.75 10.22 2.03
CA PRO A 60 2.79 10.85 1.15
C PRO A 60 3.25 12.20 0.58
N HIS A 61 2.74 12.53 -0.60
CA HIS A 61 2.93 13.83 -1.25
C HIS A 61 1.56 14.44 -1.62
N PRO A 62 1.29 15.72 -1.31
CA PRO A 62 -0.07 16.27 -1.41
C PRO A 62 -0.65 16.25 -2.83
N MET A 63 0.19 16.30 -3.85
CA MET A 63 -0.24 16.27 -5.25
C MET A 63 -0.15 14.88 -5.87
N TYR A 64 1.01 14.21 -5.75
CA TYR A 64 1.22 12.97 -6.51
C TYR A 64 0.55 11.78 -5.87
N THR A 65 0.58 11.66 -4.53
CA THR A 65 -0.21 10.63 -3.83
C THR A 65 -1.69 10.79 -4.15
N ALA A 66 -2.22 12.04 -4.12
CA ALA A 66 -3.62 12.30 -4.47
C ALA A 66 -3.96 11.87 -5.90
N GLN A 67 -3.11 12.19 -6.89
CA GLN A 67 -3.32 11.80 -8.28
C GLN A 67 -3.27 10.28 -8.48
N ILE A 68 -2.36 9.60 -7.78
CA ILE A 68 -2.24 8.15 -7.83
C ILE A 68 -3.49 7.50 -7.23
N LEU A 69 -3.94 7.94 -6.06
CA LEU A 69 -5.19 7.45 -5.45
C LEU A 69 -6.40 7.65 -6.36
N ASP A 70 -6.54 8.83 -6.99
CA ASP A 70 -7.60 9.09 -7.96
C ASP A 70 -7.58 8.11 -9.16
N ILE A 71 -6.38 7.71 -9.60
CA ILE A 71 -6.21 6.74 -10.69
C ILE A 71 -6.56 5.34 -10.21
N LEU A 72 -6.05 4.91 -9.06
CA LEU A 72 -6.33 3.59 -8.50
C LEU A 72 -7.84 3.39 -8.26
N ALA A 73 -8.52 4.42 -7.73
CA ALA A 73 -9.96 4.41 -7.50
C ALA A 73 -10.79 4.23 -8.79
N GLN A 74 -10.33 4.77 -9.94
CA GLN A 74 -11.02 4.60 -11.24
C GLN A 74 -11.12 3.14 -11.67
N TYR A 75 -10.22 2.28 -11.20
CA TYR A 75 -10.14 0.87 -11.57
C TYR A 75 -10.47 -0.07 -10.41
N ASP A 76 -10.88 0.48 -9.24
CA ASP A 76 -11.17 -0.28 -8.01
C ASP A 76 -10.02 -1.24 -7.63
N ILE A 77 -8.78 -0.76 -7.69
CA ILE A 77 -7.57 -1.53 -7.36
C ILE A 77 -6.88 -1.00 -6.13
N ARG A 78 -6.27 -1.90 -5.38
CA ARG A 78 -5.49 -1.59 -4.18
C ARG A 78 -4.00 -1.70 -4.44
N ALA A 79 -3.22 -0.97 -3.65
CA ALA A 79 -1.77 -0.91 -3.74
C ALA A 79 -1.15 -0.82 -2.33
N THR A 80 0.18 -0.86 -2.24
CA THR A 80 0.91 -0.70 -0.98
C THR A 80 1.81 0.55 -1.07
N PHE A 81 1.74 1.39 -0.02
CA PHE A 81 2.49 2.64 0.08
C PHE A 81 3.49 2.55 1.23
N PHE A 82 4.78 2.65 0.93
CA PHE A 82 5.86 2.73 1.91
C PHE A 82 6.14 4.19 2.23
N VAL A 83 5.65 4.64 3.37
CA VAL A 83 5.62 6.06 3.71
C VAL A 83 6.82 6.49 4.56
N ILE A 84 7.31 7.69 4.33
CA ILE A 84 8.31 8.37 5.15
C ILE A 84 7.60 9.10 6.29
N GLY A 85 8.04 8.91 7.54
CA GLY A 85 7.39 9.51 8.70
C GLY A 85 7.34 11.04 8.64
N GLU A 86 8.43 11.72 8.26
CA GLU A 86 8.42 13.19 8.08
C GLU A 86 7.37 13.66 7.07
N ASN A 87 7.08 12.89 6.01
CA ASN A 87 6.05 13.22 5.04
C ASN A 87 4.64 12.94 5.58
N VAL A 88 4.49 11.93 6.45
CA VAL A 88 3.23 11.69 7.17
C VAL A 88 2.90 12.86 8.08
N ASP A 89 3.87 13.40 8.83
CA ASP A 89 3.69 14.58 9.68
C ASP A 89 3.28 15.83 8.87
N LEU A 90 3.78 15.95 7.65
CA LEU A 90 3.46 17.08 6.77
C LEU A 90 2.09 16.94 6.07
N TYR A 91 1.66 15.72 5.78
CA TYR A 91 0.47 15.44 4.96
C TYR A 91 -0.36 14.28 5.52
N PRO A 92 -0.78 14.35 6.80
CA PRO A 92 -1.49 13.25 7.45
C PRO A 92 -2.84 12.92 6.79
N GLU A 93 -3.49 13.90 6.18
CA GLU A 93 -4.73 13.69 5.45
C GLU A 93 -4.55 12.77 4.24
N MET A 94 -3.36 12.76 3.62
CA MET A 94 -3.06 11.84 2.52
C MET A 94 -2.86 10.40 3.02
N LEU A 95 -2.21 10.22 4.18
CA LEU A 95 -2.12 8.91 4.82
C LEU A 95 -3.51 8.37 5.17
N GLN A 96 -4.34 9.19 5.80
CA GLN A 96 -5.71 8.82 6.18
C GLN A 96 -6.55 8.46 4.95
N ARG A 97 -6.43 9.24 3.86
CA ARG A 97 -7.08 8.95 2.59
C ARG A 97 -6.62 7.61 2.02
N THR A 98 -5.31 7.37 1.97
CA THR A 98 -4.72 6.11 1.48
C THR A 98 -5.32 4.91 2.20
N VAL A 99 -5.39 4.96 3.52
CA VAL A 99 -5.98 3.87 4.33
C VAL A 99 -7.49 3.75 4.12
N SER A 100 -8.23 4.87 4.08
CA SER A 100 -9.69 4.85 3.91
C SER A 100 -10.14 4.30 2.55
N GLU A 101 -9.27 4.41 1.53
CA GLU A 101 -9.50 3.82 0.20
C GLU A 101 -9.03 2.35 0.12
N GLY A 102 -8.57 1.74 1.24
CA GLY A 102 -8.26 0.31 1.35
C GLY A 102 -6.86 -0.07 0.91
N HIS A 103 -5.96 0.88 0.75
CA HIS A 103 -4.55 0.62 0.44
C HIS A 103 -3.77 0.22 1.69
N GLU A 104 -2.68 -0.52 1.51
CA GLU A 104 -1.79 -0.96 2.57
C GLU A 104 -0.69 0.06 2.83
N ILE A 105 -0.30 0.22 4.11
CA ILE A 105 0.81 1.09 4.53
C ILE A 105 1.98 0.24 5.00
N GLY A 106 3.17 0.57 4.49
CA GLY A 106 4.46 0.07 4.96
C GLY A 106 5.32 1.20 5.54
N ASN A 107 6.28 0.83 6.38
CA ASN A 107 7.27 1.75 6.95
C ASN A 107 8.43 1.95 5.96
N HIS A 108 8.80 3.22 5.69
CA HIS A 108 9.95 3.59 4.86
C HIS A 108 10.97 4.45 5.60
N THR A 109 11.06 4.29 6.94
CA THR A 109 11.84 5.09 7.89
C THR A 109 11.28 6.48 8.16
N GLN A 110 11.80 7.14 9.19
CA GLN A 110 11.35 8.49 9.56
C GLN A 110 11.87 9.56 8.58
N THR A 111 13.14 9.48 8.17
CA THR A 111 13.82 10.55 7.44
C THR A 111 14.44 10.12 6.11
N HIS A 112 14.24 8.87 5.68
CA HIS A 112 14.78 8.28 4.44
C HIS A 112 16.31 8.36 4.32
N PRO A 113 17.10 7.83 5.26
CA PRO A 113 18.56 7.91 5.21
C PRO A 113 19.17 6.95 4.17
N LEU A 114 19.90 7.48 3.21
CA LEU A 114 20.64 6.72 2.19
C LEU A 114 22.08 6.37 2.59
N LYS A 115 22.43 6.51 3.87
CA LYS A 115 23.76 6.21 4.42
C LYS A 115 23.68 5.14 5.49
N SER A 116 24.80 4.48 5.77
CA SER A 116 24.88 3.56 6.90
C SER A 116 24.66 4.29 8.21
N LEU A 117 23.77 3.74 9.03
CA LEU A 117 23.46 4.23 10.37
C LEU A 117 23.97 3.26 11.44
N SER A 118 24.21 3.74 12.67
CA SER A 118 24.38 2.86 13.81
C SER A 118 23.06 2.11 14.09
N ARG A 119 23.15 1.03 14.89
CA ARG A 119 21.94 0.29 15.29
C ARG A 119 20.92 1.20 15.97
N GLU A 120 21.37 2.04 16.88
CA GLU A 120 20.51 2.95 17.66
C GLU A 120 19.89 4.06 16.78
N GLN A 121 20.60 4.47 15.72
CA GLN A 121 20.04 5.42 14.78
C GLN A 121 18.97 4.75 13.89
N MET A 122 19.25 3.55 13.40
CA MET A 122 18.29 2.82 12.58
C MET A 122 17.05 2.38 13.38
N GLU A 123 17.24 2.02 14.66
CA GLU A 123 16.14 1.75 15.58
C GLU A 123 15.20 2.96 15.68
N ARG A 124 15.76 4.17 15.86
CA ARG A 124 14.93 5.39 15.88
C ARG A 124 14.21 5.63 14.57
N GLU A 125 14.89 5.45 13.44
CA GLU A 125 14.26 5.60 12.12
C GLU A 125 13.01 4.72 11.97
N LEU A 126 13.05 3.49 12.47
CA LEU A 126 11.93 2.56 12.40
C LEU A 126 10.84 2.89 13.42
N SER A 127 11.22 3.12 14.69
CA SER A 127 10.27 3.34 15.79
C SER A 127 9.56 4.69 15.68
N ASP A 128 10.28 5.74 15.27
CA ASP A 128 9.69 7.06 15.13
C ASP A 128 8.68 7.08 13.97
N CYS A 129 9.02 6.49 12.81
CA CYS A 129 8.08 6.35 11.70
C CYS A 129 6.83 5.53 12.09
N GLU A 130 7.02 4.41 12.81
CA GLU A 130 5.90 3.61 13.31
C GLU A 130 4.99 4.43 14.24
N THR A 131 5.60 5.22 15.14
CA THR A 131 4.87 6.11 16.05
C THR A 131 4.11 7.17 15.28
N THR A 132 4.78 7.87 14.36
CA THR A 132 4.16 8.90 13.51
C THR A 132 2.97 8.34 12.73
N ILE A 133 3.10 7.17 12.12
CA ILE A 133 1.97 6.51 11.43
C ILE A 133 0.82 6.24 12.40
N GLY A 134 1.13 5.69 13.59
CA GLY A 134 0.15 5.33 14.62
C GLY A 134 -0.60 6.52 15.22
N GLU A 135 -0.08 7.74 15.13
CA GLU A 135 -0.77 8.96 15.57
C GLU A 135 -1.96 9.32 14.69
N TRP A 136 -1.95 8.91 13.42
CA TRP A 136 -2.95 9.30 12.44
C TRP A 136 -3.90 8.18 12.01
N ILE A 137 -3.45 6.93 12.15
CA ILE A 137 -4.27 5.75 11.80
C ILE A 137 -4.13 4.70 12.90
N ASP A 138 -5.24 3.99 13.21
CA ASP A 138 -5.23 2.89 14.18
C ASP A 138 -4.70 1.60 13.51
N CYS A 139 -3.46 1.68 13.02
CA CYS A 139 -2.83 0.56 12.34
C CYS A 139 -1.31 0.60 12.50
N ARG A 140 -0.72 -0.55 12.86
CA ARG A 140 0.71 -0.75 12.88
C ARG A 140 1.16 -1.39 11.56
N PRO A 141 2.09 -0.75 10.80
CA PRO A 141 2.68 -1.38 9.62
C PRO A 141 3.37 -2.71 9.95
N ARG A 142 3.24 -3.68 9.07
CA ARG A 142 3.94 -4.98 9.16
C ARG A 142 4.99 -5.14 8.08
N LEU A 143 4.98 -4.25 7.11
CA LEU A 143 5.90 -4.22 6.00
C LEU A 143 6.89 -3.09 6.23
N PHE A 144 8.13 -3.37 5.89
CA PHE A 144 9.21 -2.40 5.90
C PHE A 144 9.98 -2.49 4.59
N ARG A 145 10.24 -1.35 3.99
CA ARG A 145 11.17 -1.25 2.86
C ARG A 145 12.32 -0.33 3.25
N PRO A 146 13.57 -0.82 3.26
CA PRO A 146 14.70 0.04 3.56
C PRO A 146 14.93 1.05 2.42
N PRO A 147 15.25 2.32 2.74
CA PRO A 147 15.58 3.33 1.75
C PRO A 147 16.61 2.86 0.73
N GLY A 148 16.31 3.05 -0.57
CA GLY A 148 17.13 2.60 -1.68
C GLY A 148 17.36 1.08 -1.74
N GLY A 149 16.57 0.28 -1.04
CA GLY A 149 16.74 -1.18 -0.97
C GLY A 149 18.02 -1.62 -0.24
N ILE A 150 18.64 -0.74 0.55
CA ILE A 150 19.94 -1.01 1.19
C ILE A 150 19.78 -1.98 2.36
N LEU A 151 20.28 -3.19 2.17
CA LEU A 151 20.28 -4.23 3.20
C LEU A 151 21.61 -4.25 3.97
N SER A 152 21.51 -4.48 5.28
CA SER A 152 22.64 -4.76 6.15
C SER A 152 22.22 -5.70 7.27
N GLY A 153 23.17 -6.33 7.95
CA GLY A 153 22.88 -7.17 9.12
C GLY A 153 22.13 -6.41 10.22
N THR A 154 22.39 -5.11 10.38
CA THR A 154 21.66 -4.25 11.32
C THR A 154 20.21 -4.04 10.89
N VAL A 155 19.98 -3.74 9.61
CA VAL A 155 18.64 -3.53 9.05
C VAL A 155 17.78 -4.78 9.19
N THR A 156 18.32 -5.94 8.82
CA THR A 156 17.57 -7.20 8.89
C THR A 156 17.28 -7.64 10.33
N ALA A 157 18.24 -7.47 11.24
CA ALA A 157 18.03 -7.79 12.66
C ALA A 157 16.98 -6.89 13.32
N LEU A 158 16.99 -5.58 13.01
CA LEU A 158 15.98 -4.66 13.53
C LEU A 158 14.61 -4.91 12.93
N ALA A 159 14.53 -5.23 11.63
CA ALA A 159 13.27 -5.63 11.01
C ALA A 159 12.66 -6.87 11.71
N GLU A 160 13.50 -7.83 12.12
CA GLU A 160 13.08 -9.00 12.92
C GLU A 160 12.58 -8.58 14.31
N ASP A 161 13.32 -7.75 15.02
CA ASP A 161 12.94 -7.24 16.36
C ASP A 161 11.57 -6.53 16.31
N HIS A 162 11.33 -5.73 15.28
CA HIS A 162 10.06 -5.04 15.03
C HIS A 162 8.98 -5.93 14.39
N ARG A 163 9.29 -7.19 14.04
CA ARG A 163 8.39 -8.13 13.36
C ARG A 163 7.92 -7.64 12.00
N TYR A 164 8.77 -6.91 11.30
CA TYR A 164 8.54 -6.51 9.91
C TYR A 164 8.87 -7.64 8.94
N ARG A 165 8.11 -7.72 7.85
CA ARG A 165 8.60 -8.34 6.60
C ARG A 165 9.35 -7.29 5.80
N VAL A 166 10.58 -7.61 5.38
CA VAL A 166 11.37 -6.72 4.51
C VAL A 166 10.96 -6.94 3.08
N ILE A 167 10.42 -5.90 2.44
CA ILE A 167 9.90 -5.94 1.08
C ILE A 167 10.82 -5.16 0.15
N LEU A 168 11.33 -5.83 -0.85
CA LEU A 168 12.02 -5.22 -1.99
C LEU A 168 11.10 -5.29 -3.23
N TRP A 169 11.65 -5.45 -4.41
CA TRP A 169 10.89 -5.47 -5.66
C TRP A 169 11.55 -6.39 -6.68
N SER A 170 10.77 -6.82 -7.65
CA SER A 170 11.22 -7.60 -8.81
C SER A 170 11.24 -6.77 -10.10
N VAL A 171 10.42 -5.71 -10.18
CA VAL A 171 10.39 -4.80 -11.33
C VAL A 171 10.68 -3.37 -10.86
N ASP A 172 11.76 -2.77 -11.36
CA ASP A 172 12.18 -1.38 -11.05
C ASP A 172 11.87 -0.45 -12.22
N THR A 173 10.93 0.44 -12.04
CA THR A 173 10.54 1.41 -13.07
C THR A 173 11.53 2.54 -13.25
N ARG A 174 12.33 2.82 -12.23
CA ARG A 174 13.26 3.96 -12.14
C ARG A 174 12.58 5.31 -12.38
N ASP A 175 11.31 5.45 -12.03
CA ASP A 175 10.52 6.67 -12.19
C ASP A 175 11.10 7.83 -11.36
N TRP A 176 11.72 7.55 -10.21
CA TRP A 176 12.46 8.49 -9.38
C TRP A 176 13.61 9.21 -10.14
N ALA A 177 14.16 8.60 -11.18
CA ALA A 177 15.20 9.17 -12.04
C ALA A 177 14.62 10.01 -13.19
N HIS A 178 13.32 10.37 -13.14
CA HIS A 178 12.59 11.05 -14.21
C HIS A 178 12.65 10.30 -15.56
N THR A 179 12.66 8.97 -15.48
CA THR A 179 12.60 8.09 -16.66
C THR A 179 11.35 8.45 -17.48
N PRO A 180 11.46 8.58 -18.81
CA PRO A 180 10.32 8.89 -19.65
C PRO A 180 9.19 7.86 -19.50
N VAL A 181 7.95 8.32 -19.50
CA VAL A 181 6.73 7.48 -19.38
C VAL A 181 6.77 6.27 -20.33
N ALA A 182 7.14 6.47 -21.58
CA ALA A 182 7.26 5.38 -22.56
C ALA A 182 8.28 4.31 -22.15
N GLN A 183 9.36 4.69 -21.48
CA GLN A 183 10.36 3.73 -21.01
C GLN A 183 9.86 3.01 -19.75
N ILE A 184 9.21 3.71 -18.82
CA ILE A 184 8.58 3.10 -17.62
C ILE A 184 7.55 2.05 -18.07
N THR A 185 6.64 2.43 -18.95
CA THR A 185 5.60 1.53 -19.44
C THR A 185 6.19 0.33 -20.19
N LYS A 186 7.20 0.55 -21.03
CA LYS A 186 7.89 -0.53 -21.70
C LYS A 186 8.52 -1.51 -20.73
N THR A 187 9.29 -1.02 -19.72
CA THR A 187 9.95 -1.86 -18.71
C THR A 187 8.91 -2.74 -18.01
N VAL A 188 7.84 -2.14 -17.47
CA VAL A 188 6.83 -2.92 -16.74
C VAL A 188 6.14 -3.95 -17.66
N LEU A 189 5.73 -3.56 -18.86
CA LEU A 189 4.99 -4.46 -19.77
C LEU A 189 5.83 -5.60 -20.33
N ASP A 190 7.15 -5.43 -20.40
CA ASP A 190 8.09 -6.45 -20.87
C ASP A 190 8.53 -7.41 -19.76
N GLU A 191 8.62 -6.93 -18.50
CA GLU A 191 9.23 -7.68 -17.41
C GLU A 191 8.20 -8.32 -16.46
N VAL A 192 6.98 -7.77 -16.38
CA VAL A 192 6.00 -8.18 -15.39
C VAL A 192 5.54 -9.62 -15.56
N GLY A 193 5.54 -10.37 -14.45
CA GLY A 193 5.02 -11.72 -14.33
C GLY A 193 4.15 -11.90 -13.07
N ALA A 194 3.58 -13.09 -12.92
CA ALA A 194 2.79 -13.43 -11.73
C ALA A 194 3.65 -13.35 -10.47
N GLY A 195 3.11 -12.74 -9.42
CA GLY A 195 3.80 -12.56 -8.14
C GLY A 195 4.69 -11.31 -8.07
N ASP A 196 4.84 -10.54 -9.14
CA ASP A 196 5.76 -9.40 -9.15
C ASP A 196 5.32 -8.26 -8.22
N ILE A 197 6.34 -7.65 -7.60
CA ILE A 197 6.26 -6.42 -6.83
C ILE A 197 6.91 -5.32 -7.66
N ILE A 198 6.12 -4.35 -8.08
CA ILE A 198 6.54 -3.25 -8.96
C ILE A 198 6.86 -2.03 -8.11
N LEU A 199 8.11 -1.53 -8.20
CA LEU A 199 8.55 -0.32 -7.52
C LEU A 199 8.21 0.91 -8.36
N MET A 200 7.49 1.83 -7.73
CA MET A 200 7.23 3.19 -8.18
C MET A 200 7.35 4.16 -7.00
N HIS A 201 7.20 5.46 -7.23
CA HIS A 201 7.31 6.47 -6.17
C HIS A 201 6.18 7.48 -6.27
N ASP A 202 5.62 7.85 -5.10
CA ASP A 202 4.64 8.92 -4.96
C ASP A 202 5.19 10.17 -4.27
N GLY A 203 6.43 10.09 -3.72
CA GLY A 203 7.13 11.18 -3.07
C GLY A 203 8.06 12.01 -3.97
N ILE A 204 8.02 11.86 -5.29
CA ILE A 204 8.86 12.63 -6.23
C ILE A 204 8.48 14.12 -6.15
N LYS A 205 9.46 14.97 -5.84
CA LYS A 205 9.21 16.39 -5.54
C LYS A 205 8.66 17.21 -6.71
N SER A 206 8.96 16.87 -7.95
CA SER A 206 8.50 17.60 -9.13
C SER A 206 8.49 16.73 -10.38
N ASN A 207 7.59 17.02 -11.31
CA ASN A 207 7.50 16.36 -12.63
C ASN A 207 7.52 14.82 -12.55
N SER A 208 6.76 14.25 -11.60
CA SER A 208 6.64 12.80 -11.47
C SER A 208 6.01 12.20 -12.73
N PRO A 209 6.66 11.24 -13.39
CA PRO A 209 6.09 10.53 -14.52
C PRO A 209 5.07 9.45 -14.09
N THR A 210 5.04 9.11 -12.80
CA THR A 210 4.29 7.97 -12.25
C THR A 210 2.79 8.04 -12.52
N PRO A 211 2.08 9.18 -12.29
CA PRO A 211 0.64 9.23 -12.57
C PRO A 211 0.30 9.00 -14.05
N GLU A 212 1.13 9.53 -14.96
CA GLU A 212 0.89 9.32 -16.41
C GLU A 212 1.20 7.89 -16.84
N ALA A 213 2.28 7.29 -16.29
CA ALA A 213 2.61 5.89 -16.54
C ALA A 213 1.49 4.94 -16.07
N LEU A 214 0.90 5.19 -14.89
CA LEU A 214 -0.20 4.38 -14.35
C LEU A 214 -1.45 4.41 -15.23
N ARG A 215 -1.80 5.56 -15.83
CA ARG A 215 -2.95 5.67 -16.74
C ARG A 215 -2.82 4.76 -17.96
N ILE A 216 -1.58 4.41 -18.36
CA ILE A 216 -1.29 3.50 -19.46
C ILE A 216 -1.18 2.06 -18.94
N LEU A 217 -0.44 1.86 -17.86
CA LEU A 217 -0.11 0.53 -17.33
C LEU A 217 -1.33 -0.22 -16.80
N ILE A 218 -2.17 0.45 -16.00
CA ILE A 218 -3.28 -0.23 -15.33
C ILE A 218 -4.24 -0.89 -16.33
N PRO A 219 -4.82 -0.17 -17.31
CA PRO A 219 -5.73 -0.78 -18.27
C PRO A 219 -5.06 -1.87 -19.10
N GLU A 220 -3.79 -1.71 -19.47
CA GLU A 220 -3.07 -2.71 -20.25
C GLU A 220 -2.83 -4.00 -19.44
N LEU A 221 -2.43 -3.88 -18.16
CA LEU A 221 -2.21 -5.03 -17.28
C LEU A 221 -3.52 -5.75 -16.93
N LEU A 222 -4.62 -5.02 -16.71
CA LEU A 222 -5.95 -5.60 -16.56
C LEU A 222 -6.38 -6.37 -17.83
N ALA A 223 -6.13 -5.80 -19.02
CA ALA A 223 -6.42 -6.47 -20.30
C ALA A 223 -5.60 -7.75 -20.52
N ARG A 224 -4.39 -7.83 -19.94
CA ARG A 224 -3.57 -9.05 -19.92
C ARG A 224 -4.01 -10.06 -18.85
N GLY A 225 -5.03 -9.73 -18.05
CA GLY A 225 -5.61 -10.61 -17.03
C GLY A 225 -4.92 -10.53 -15.67
N TYR A 226 -4.03 -9.57 -15.43
CA TYR A 226 -3.45 -9.36 -14.11
C TYR A 226 -4.49 -8.78 -13.14
N ARG A 227 -4.40 -9.21 -11.87
CA ARG A 227 -5.13 -8.65 -10.74
C ARG A 227 -4.17 -7.89 -9.84
N PHE A 228 -4.54 -6.68 -9.46
CA PHE A 228 -3.76 -5.87 -8.53
C PHE A 228 -4.19 -6.19 -7.10
N VAL A 229 -3.20 -6.48 -6.26
CA VAL A 229 -3.39 -6.80 -4.84
C VAL A 229 -2.37 -6.03 -4.00
N THR A 230 -2.60 -5.91 -2.69
CA THR A 230 -1.58 -5.40 -1.78
C THR A 230 -0.44 -6.40 -1.62
N VAL A 231 0.71 -5.96 -1.10
CA VAL A 231 1.83 -6.87 -0.86
C VAL A 231 1.44 -7.97 0.13
N SER A 232 0.71 -7.65 1.20
CA SER A 232 0.26 -8.67 2.15
C SER A 232 -0.65 -9.70 1.49
N GLU A 233 -1.60 -9.29 0.67
CA GLU A 233 -2.46 -10.22 -0.09
C GLU A 233 -1.66 -11.10 -1.06
N LEU A 234 -0.66 -10.51 -1.75
CA LEU A 234 0.22 -11.24 -2.65
C LEU A 234 1.02 -12.35 -1.94
N LEU A 235 1.36 -12.13 -0.66
CA LEU A 235 2.15 -13.07 0.13
C LEU A 235 1.31 -14.10 0.89
N GLU A 236 0.00 -13.96 0.92
CA GLU A 236 -0.94 -14.89 1.57
C GLU A 236 -1.59 -15.88 0.58
N GLY A 237 -1.52 -15.58 -0.71
CA GLY A 237 -2.04 -16.41 -1.81
C GLY A 237 -1.03 -17.39 -2.29
#